data_eed8a9b5b8e1e9a838a262380df63fde
#
_entry.id   eed8a9b5b8e1e9a838a262380df63fde
#
_cell.length_a   1.000
_cell.length_b   1.000
_cell.length_c   1.000
_cell.angle_alpha   90.00
_cell.angle_beta   90.00
_cell.angle_gamma   90.00
#
_symmetry.space_group_name_H-M   'P 1'
#
loop_
_entity.id
_entity.type
_entity.pdbx_description
1 polymer ?
#
loop_
_entity_poly.entity_id
_entity_poly.type
_entity_poly.pdbx_seq_one_letter_code
_entity_poly.pdbx_strand_id
1 'polypeptide(L)'
;RIMPNTPSAIGEGVIFYTCDGVTAEEEAAFLENMAGAGRLLPLDDHLMDAGSAVAGCGPAFVDLFIEAMADGGVACGLTRPMAMECAAQTLIGAARRPGAGGRRVPQRGDGGGHRRL
;
A
#
# COMPACT_ATOMS: atom_id res chain seq x y z
N ARG A 1 18.34 -5.51 0.75
CA ARG A 1 17.39 -5.79 -0.33
C ARG A 1 16.05 -5.10 -0.05
N ILE A 2 15.51 -4.42 -1.05
CA ILE A 2 14.20 -3.76 -0.96
C ILE A 2 13.32 -4.17 -2.14
N MET A 3 12.00 -4.12 -1.92
CA MET A 3 11.00 -4.36 -2.96
C MET A 3 9.84 -3.37 -2.80
N PRO A 4 9.91 -2.22 -3.50
CA PRO A 4 8.83 -1.25 -3.55
C PRO A 4 7.75 -1.66 -4.55
N ASN A 5 6.60 -1.00 -4.50
CA ASN A 5 5.57 -1.07 -5.53
C ASN A 5 5.25 0.31 -6.12
N THR A 6 4.50 0.35 -7.21
CA THR A 6 4.23 1.58 -7.99
C THR A 6 3.61 2.72 -7.18
N PRO A 7 2.69 2.51 -6.20
CA PRO A 7 2.16 3.60 -5.39
C PRO A 7 3.20 4.34 -4.52
N SER A 8 4.43 3.84 -4.42
CA SER A 8 5.52 4.55 -3.74
C SER A 8 5.81 5.91 -4.36
N ALA A 9 5.53 6.09 -5.66
CA ALA A 9 5.71 7.36 -6.35
C ALA A 9 4.84 8.50 -5.77
N ILE A 10 3.74 8.17 -5.13
CA ILE A 10 2.83 9.13 -4.48
C ILE A 10 2.83 9.00 -2.95
N GLY A 11 3.79 8.28 -2.37
CA GLY A 11 3.92 8.10 -0.93
C GLY A 11 2.93 7.11 -0.30
N GLU A 12 2.25 6.30 -1.09
CA GLU A 12 1.26 5.31 -0.67
C GLU A 12 1.71 3.87 -0.97
N GLY A 13 3.02 3.67 -1.10
CA GLY A 13 3.61 2.39 -1.42
C GLY A 13 3.67 1.41 -0.26
N VAL A 14 3.94 0.15 -0.61
CA VAL A 14 4.44 -0.88 0.28
C VAL A 14 5.86 -1.19 -0.14
N ILE A 15 6.81 -1.06 0.79
CA ILE A 15 8.21 -1.35 0.56
C ILE A 15 8.61 -2.47 1.51
N PHE A 16 8.73 -3.68 1.01
CA PHE A 16 9.35 -4.75 1.78
C PHE A 16 10.87 -4.56 1.80
N TYR A 17 11.49 -4.86 2.94
CA TYR A 17 12.93 -4.81 3.06
C TYR A 17 13.46 -5.94 3.94
N THR A 18 14.68 -6.35 3.66
CA THR A 18 15.49 -7.22 4.51
C THR A 18 16.89 -6.67 4.60
N CYS A 19 17.48 -6.72 5.79
CA CYS A 19 18.83 -6.27 6.06
C CYS A 19 19.71 -7.46 6.39
N ASP A 20 20.94 -7.47 5.85
CA ASP A 20 21.99 -8.40 6.18
C ASP A 20 23.30 -7.63 6.22
N GLY A 21 24.05 -7.79 7.32
CA GLY A 21 25.34 -7.14 7.49
C GLY A 21 25.31 -5.63 7.68
N VAL A 22 24.16 -5.04 8.03
CA VAL A 22 24.01 -3.60 8.33
C VAL A 22 23.90 -3.36 9.83
N THR A 23 24.34 -2.19 10.29
CA THR A 23 24.18 -1.77 11.70
C THR A 23 22.76 -1.25 11.96
N ALA A 24 22.40 -1.17 13.25
CA ALA A 24 21.10 -0.59 13.64
C ALA A 24 20.96 0.88 13.22
N GLU A 25 22.06 1.64 13.24
CA GLU A 25 22.10 3.04 12.82
C GLU A 25 21.87 3.17 11.30
N GLU A 26 22.45 2.29 10.50
CA GLU A 26 22.27 2.25 9.04
C GLU A 26 20.83 1.87 8.67
N GLU A 27 20.26 0.88 9.37
CA GLU A 27 18.86 0.52 9.18
C GLU A 27 17.93 1.69 9.56
N ALA A 28 18.17 2.36 10.69
CA ALA A 28 17.39 3.51 11.11
C ALA A 28 17.44 4.66 10.10
N ALA A 29 18.63 4.97 9.57
CA ALA A 29 18.82 5.97 8.53
C ALA A 29 18.07 5.62 7.23
N PHE A 30 18.10 4.34 6.82
CA PHE A 30 17.34 3.85 5.68
C PHE A 30 15.83 4.06 5.89
N LEU A 31 15.29 3.66 7.04
CA LEU A 31 13.87 3.79 7.35
C LEU A 31 13.43 5.26 7.35
N GLU A 32 14.23 6.16 7.91
CA GLU A 32 13.96 7.59 7.91
C GLU A 32 13.92 8.17 6.48
N ASN A 33 14.93 7.85 5.67
CA ASN A 33 15.03 8.32 4.30
C ASN A 33 13.88 7.82 3.40
N MET A 34 13.40 6.59 3.64
CA MET A 34 12.35 5.97 2.84
C MET A 34 10.94 6.23 3.36
N ALA A 35 10.77 6.85 4.52
CA ALA A 35 9.46 7.02 5.17
C ALA A 35 8.42 7.76 4.31
N GLY A 36 8.87 8.64 3.41
CA GLY A 36 8.01 9.36 2.48
C GLY A 36 7.43 8.52 1.35
N ALA A 37 7.99 7.36 1.06
CA ALA A 37 7.56 6.51 -0.06
C ALA A 37 6.35 5.60 0.27
N GLY A 38 6.05 5.41 1.56
CA GLY A 38 4.93 4.60 1.99
C GLY A 38 5.23 3.79 3.26
N ARG A 39 4.72 2.59 3.33
CA ARG A 39 4.90 1.69 4.46
C ARG A 39 6.10 0.78 4.25
N LEU A 40 7.06 0.87 5.16
CA LEU A 40 8.22 -0.01 5.19
C LEU A 40 7.91 -1.21 6.09
N LEU A 41 7.99 -2.40 5.53
CA LEU A 41 7.65 -3.65 6.20
C LEU A 41 8.86 -4.60 6.13
N PRO A 42 9.43 -4.99 7.27
CA PRO A 42 10.48 -6.00 7.27
C PRO A 42 9.90 -7.34 6.80
N LEU A 43 10.63 -8.03 5.95
CA LEU A 43 10.21 -9.32 5.41
C LEU A 43 11.45 -10.19 5.19
N ASP A 44 11.36 -11.44 5.61
CA ASP A 44 12.43 -12.41 5.38
C ASP A 44 12.65 -12.62 3.88
N ASP A 45 13.90 -12.78 3.48
CA ASP A 45 14.28 -12.86 2.07
C ASP A 45 13.53 -13.96 1.31
N HIS A 46 13.31 -15.12 1.94
CA HIS A 46 12.59 -16.24 1.32
C HIS A 46 11.09 -15.97 1.08
N LEU A 47 10.53 -14.91 1.68
CA LEU A 47 9.13 -14.49 1.51
C LEU A 47 8.96 -13.34 0.51
N MET A 48 10.06 -12.82 -0.05
CA MET A 48 10.00 -11.68 -0.98
C MET A 48 9.13 -11.95 -2.19
N ASP A 49 9.13 -13.17 -2.73
CA ASP A 49 8.30 -13.54 -3.87
C ASP A 49 6.80 -13.54 -3.51
N ALA A 50 6.46 -14.03 -2.32
CA ALA A 50 5.08 -13.96 -1.81
C ALA A 50 4.65 -12.51 -1.58
N GLY A 51 5.51 -11.68 -1.00
CA GLY A 51 5.29 -10.25 -0.85
C GLY A 51 5.08 -9.56 -2.20
N SER A 52 5.89 -9.92 -3.21
CA SER A 52 5.76 -9.41 -4.59
C SER A 52 4.43 -9.79 -5.22
N ALA A 53 3.95 -11.00 -5.02
CA ALA A 53 2.65 -11.42 -5.54
C ALA A 53 1.49 -10.56 -4.99
N VAL A 54 1.57 -10.16 -3.72
CA VAL A 54 0.53 -9.33 -3.10
C VAL A 54 0.71 -7.83 -3.41
N ALA A 55 1.88 -7.28 -3.10
CA ALA A 55 2.10 -5.83 -3.16
C ALA A 55 2.67 -5.36 -4.50
N GLY A 56 3.46 -6.18 -5.18
CA GLY A 56 4.02 -5.84 -6.49
C GLY A 56 2.98 -5.93 -7.61
N CYS A 57 2.21 -7.01 -7.65
CA CYS A 57 1.16 -7.22 -8.64
C CYS A 57 -0.19 -6.60 -8.24
N GLY A 58 -0.42 -6.42 -6.95
CA GLY A 58 -1.68 -5.92 -6.38
C GLY A 58 -2.21 -4.65 -7.02
N PRO A 59 -1.41 -3.60 -7.24
CA PRO A 59 -1.88 -2.36 -7.86
C PRO A 59 -2.53 -2.58 -9.22
N ALA A 60 -1.96 -3.42 -10.08
CA ALA A 60 -2.53 -3.72 -11.39
C ALA A 60 -3.89 -4.41 -11.30
N PHE A 61 -4.08 -5.31 -10.34
CA PHE A 61 -5.39 -5.94 -10.10
C PHE A 61 -6.42 -4.95 -9.58
N VAL A 62 -6.00 -4.02 -8.72
CA VAL A 62 -6.86 -2.93 -8.21
C VAL A 62 -7.29 -2.02 -9.35
N ASP A 63 -6.37 -1.65 -10.25
CA ASP A 63 -6.68 -0.82 -11.41
C ASP A 63 -7.71 -1.49 -12.32
N LEU A 64 -7.55 -2.78 -12.63
CA LEU A 64 -8.53 -3.55 -13.40
C LEU A 64 -9.90 -3.62 -12.71
N PHE A 65 -9.91 -3.74 -11.39
CA PHE A 65 -11.15 -3.75 -10.62
C PHE A 65 -11.86 -2.39 -10.66
N ILE A 66 -11.11 -1.28 -10.55
CA ILE A 66 -11.64 0.08 -10.70
C ILE A 66 -12.25 0.27 -12.08
N GLU A 67 -11.55 -0.13 -13.14
CA GLU A 67 -12.05 -0.03 -14.52
C GLU A 67 -13.33 -0.83 -14.72
N ALA A 68 -13.39 -2.07 -14.24
CA ALA A 68 -14.57 -2.91 -14.34
C ALA A 68 -15.78 -2.33 -13.61
N MET A 69 -15.58 -1.77 -12.41
CA MET A 69 -16.64 -1.06 -11.69
C MET A 69 -17.11 0.18 -12.45
N ALA A 70 -16.18 0.95 -13.02
CA ALA A 70 -16.51 2.13 -13.80
C ALA A 70 -17.26 1.78 -15.07
N ASP A 71 -16.89 0.70 -15.76
CA ASP A 71 -17.62 0.20 -16.95
C ASP A 71 -19.08 -0.13 -16.61
N GLY A 72 -19.31 -0.80 -15.48
CA GLY A 72 -20.67 -1.05 -14.98
C GLY A 72 -21.44 0.24 -14.72
N GLY A 73 -20.81 1.24 -14.11
CA GLY A 73 -21.40 2.56 -13.88
C GLY A 73 -21.78 3.27 -15.19
N VAL A 74 -20.90 3.23 -16.18
CA VAL A 74 -21.15 3.80 -17.51
C VAL A 74 -22.31 3.07 -18.22
N ALA A 75 -22.36 1.75 -18.17
CA ALA A 75 -23.45 0.97 -18.72
C ALA A 75 -24.82 1.33 -18.09
N CYS A 76 -24.81 1.81 -16.84
CA CYS A 76 -26.01 2.28 -16.13
C CYS A 76 -26.27 3.78 -16.26
N GLY A 77 -25.50 4.51 -17.08
CA GLY A 77 -25.78 5.90 -17.43
C GLY A 77 -24.89 6.95 -16.76
N LEU A 78 -23.88 6.57 -15.97
CA LEU A 78 -22.88 7.50 -15.47
C LEU A 78 -21.93 7.96 -16.59
N THR A 79 -21.43 9.19 -16.47
CA THR A 79 -20.30 9.60 -17.31
C THR A 79 -19.03 8.85 -16.89
N ARG A 80 -18.09 8.62 -17.83
CA ARG A 80 -16.84 7.92 -17.52
C ARG A 80 -16.04 8.56 -16.38
N PRO A 81 -15.82 9.90 -16.36
CA PRO A 81 -15.12 10.53 -15.25
C PRO A 81 -15.81 10.31 -13.89
N MET A 82 -17.13 10.42 -13.82
CA MET A 82 -17.88 10.16 -12.59
C MET A 82 -17.77 8.72 -12.14
N ALA A 83 -17.90 7.77 -13.06
CA ALA A 83 -17.79 6.35 -12.75
C ALA A 83 -16.39 5.97 -12.23
N MET A 84 -15.33 6.51 -12.82
CA MET A 84 -13.95 6.30 -12.36
C MET A 84 -13.72 6.88 -10.96
N GLU A 85 -14.17 8.09 -10.72
CA GLU A 85 -14.04 8.74 -9.40
C GLU A 85 -14.80 7.96 -8.32
N CYS A 86 -16.03 7.55 -8.59
CA CYS A 86 -16.82 6.74 -7.66
C CYS A 86 -16.15 5.40 -7.35
N ALA A 87 -15.63 4.70 -8.37
CA ALA A 87 -14.96 3.42 -8.19
C ALA A 87 -13.69 3.56 -7.35
N ALA A 88 -12.82 4.50 -7.69
CA ALA A 88 -11.58 4.75 -6.97
C ALA A 88 -11.85 5.14 -5.50
N GLN A 89 -12.75 6.08 -5.25
CA GLN A 89 -13.07 6.53 -3.90
C GLN A 89 -13.73 5.41 -3.07
N THR A 90 -14.52 4.56 -3.68
CA THR A 90 -15.12 3.39 -3.02
C THR A 90 -14.05 2.45 -2.48
N LEU A 91 -13.01 2.14 -3.27
CA LEU A 91 -11.91 1.28 -2.83
C LEU A 91 -11.08 1.92 -1.71
N ILE A 92 -10.78 3.21 -1.82
CA ILE A 92 -10.09 3.96 -0.76
C ILE A 92 -10.90 3.88 0.55
N GLY A 93 -12.19 4.14 0.49
CA GLY A 93 -13.07 4.07 1.67
C GLY A 93 -13.17 2.67 2.25
N ALA A 94 -13.30 1.65 1.40
CA ALA A 94 -13.35 0.26 1.83
C ALA A 94 -12.04 -0.17 2.52
N ALA A 95 -10.88 0.20 1.97
CA ALA A 95 -9.58 -0.12 2.53
C ALA A 95 -9.32 0.58 3.88
N ARG A 96 -9.86 1.78 4.06
CA ARG A 96 -9.70 2.58 5.30
C ARG A 96 -10.71 2.25 6.38
N ARG A 97 -11.77 1.53 6.06
CA ARG A 97 -12.82 1.20 7.03
C ARG A 97 -12.28 0.28 8.13
N PRO A 98 -12.58 0.57 9.43
CA PRO A 98 -12.23 -0.35 10.51
C PRO A 98 -12.82 -1.74 10.27
N GLY A 99 -11.98 -2.76 10.35
CA GLY A 99 -12.39 -4.15 10.12
C GLY A 99 -12.31 -4.62 8.66
N ALA A 100 -11.95 -3.77 7.69
CA ALA A 100 -11.58 -4.23 6.35
C ALA A 100 -10.36 -5.14 6.46
N GLY A 101 -10.47 -6.39 6.03
CA GLY A 101 -9.39 -7.37 6.14
C GLY A 101 -8.99 -7.76 7.57
N GLY A 102 -9.83 -7.50 8.58
CA GLY A 102 -9.59 -7.91 9.97
C GLY A 102 -8.56 -7.07 10.73
N ARG A 103 -7.97 -6.03 10.14
CA ARG A 103 -7.03 -5.13 10.80
C ARG A 103 -7.26 -3.67 10.40
N ARG A 104 -7.11 -2.79 11.38
CA ARG A 104 -7.08 -1.35 11.17
C ARG A 104 -5.92 -1.02 10.21
N VAL A 105 -6.21 -0.43 9.07
CA VAL A 105 -5.16 0.21 8.26
C VAL A 105 -4.77 1.48 9.01
N PRO A 106 -3.55 1.61 9.55
CA PRO A 106 -3.13 2.82 10.27
C PRO A 106 -3.20 4.01 9.33
N GLN A 107 -3.83 5.10 9.79
CA GLN A 107 -3.86 6.34 9.03
C GLN A 107 -2.54 7.09 9.18
N ARG A 108 -2.16 7.88 8.17
CA ARG A 108 -1.07 8.85 8.29
C ARG A 108 -1.38 9.77 9.47
N GLY A 109 -0.57 9.73 10.52
CA GLY A 109 -0.74 10.54 11.73
C GLY A 109 -0.82 9.77 13.04
N ASP A 110 -1.03 8.47 13.00
CA ASP A 110 -0.99 7.63 14.23
C ASP A 110 0.46 7.34 14.71
N GLY A 111 1.41 8.14 14.30
CA GLY A 111 2.79 8.11 14.74
C GLY A 111 2.94 8.79 16.09
N GLY A 112 2.93 8.01 17.16
CA GLY A 112 3.19 8.55 18.47
C GLY A 112 2.84 7.58 19.59
N GLY A 113 3.62 6.54 19.74
CA GLY A 113 3.43 5.66 20.88
C GLY A 113 4.43 4.52 20.92
N HIS A 114 5.71 4.84 21.00
CA HIS A 114 6.68 3.90 21.53
C HIS A 114 6.26 3.56 22.96
N ARG A 115 5.50 2.50 23.14
CA ARG A 115 5.44 1.83 24.44
C ARG A 115 6.61 0.85 24.49
N ARG A 116 7.63 1.28 25.22
CA ARG A 116 8.65 0.37 25.76
C ARG A 116 7.95 -0.65 26.68
N LEU A 117 8.18 -1.91 26.45
CA LEU A 117 8.29 -2.93 27.50
C LEU A 117 9.63 -3.61 27.34
#